data_67c155a2d41ce5983396ed9ef8c2f65a
#
_entry.id   67c155a2d41ce5983396ed9ef8c2f65a
#
_cell.length_a   1.000
_cell.length_b   1.000
_cell.length_c   1.000
_cell.angle_alpha   90.00
_cell.angle_beta   90.00
_cell.angle_gamma   90.00
#
_symmetry.space_group_name_H-M   'P 1'
#
loop_
_entity.id
_entity.type
_entity.pdbx_description
1 polymer ?
#
loop_
_entity_poly.entity_id
_entity_poly.type
_entity_poly.pdbx_seq_one_letter_code
_entity_poly.pdbx_strand_id
1 'polypeptide(L)'
;MRIMEKCKWTKKIKGYFYILNENQGVYQVAIRRADMAEDDPPVYVVETDEDGTVNEIGQAESSLSAFMMGMLIYEAAISCFEFCAEDIIWYDDGDVEKIDGILNKYPYHVYNWYSDRIDLYTKTDEEILFVMQGDSPNGTYSARTETAYKEIDRLIGGIGER
;
A
#
# COMPACT_ATOMS: atom_id res chain seq x y z
N MET A 1 27.80 22.99 13.20
CA MET A 1 26.42 22.74 13.63
C MET A 1 25.53 23.46 12.63
N ARG A 2 25.10 22.77 11.54
CA ARG A 2 24.16 23.32 10.55
C ARG A 2 22.77 23.18 11.13
N ILE A 3 22.14 24.31 11.39
CA ILE A 3 20.74 24.41 11.77
C ILE A 3 19.93 23.78 10.62
N MET A 4 19.12 22.78 10.97
CA MET A 4 18.16 22.19 10.05
C MET A 4 17.33 23.32 9.43
N GLU A 5 17.45 23.50 8.10
CA GLU A 5 16.56 24.39 7.38
C GLU A 5 15.12 23.99 7.71
N LYS A 6 14.34 25.00 8.12
CA LYS A 6 12.93 24.81 8.46
C LYS A 6 12.24 24.03 7.34
N CYS A 7 11.81 22.84 7.68
CA CYS A 7 11.01 22.01 6.80
C CYS A 7 9.85 22.86 6.25
N LYS A 8 9.76 23.03 4.94
CA LYS A 8 8.73 23.85 4.26
C LYS A 8 7.29 23.29 4.43
N TRP A 9 7.15 22.22 5.20
CA TRP A 9 5.93 21.46 5.46
C TRP A 9 4.92 22.15 6.39
N THR A 10 5.19 23.38 6.87
CA THR A 10 4.27 24.12 7.73
C THR A 10 3.32 25.06 7.01
N LYS A 11 3.10 24.93 5.70
CA LYS A 11 1.90 25.55 5.12
C LYS A 11 0.69 24.90 5.79
N LYS A 12 -0.03 25.67 6.60
CA LYS A 12 -1.33 25.27 7.16
C LYS A 12 -2.29 25.02 5.99
N ILE A 13 -2.30 23.80 5.48
CA ILE A 13 -3.23 23.42 4.46
C ILE A 13 -4.58 23.32 5.14
N LYS A 14 -5.52 24.15 4.69
CA LYS A 14 -6.84 24.24 5.28
C LYS A 14 -7.57 22.90 5.13
N GLY A 15 -8.05 22.38 6.24
CA GLY A 15 -8.99 21.26 6.23
C GLY A 15 -8.40 19.88 6.44
N TYR A 16 -7.09 19.67 6.26
CA TYR A 16 -6.47 18.33 6.34
C TYR A 16 -5.25 18.29 7.27
N PHE A 17 -4.99 17.10 7.79
CA PHE A 17 -3.77 16.73 8.49
C PHE A 17 -3.09 15.60 7.72
N TYR A 18 -1.95 15.88 7.10
CA TYR A 18 -1.21 14.90 6.30
C TYR A 18 -0.49 13.89 7.19
N ILE A 19 -0.63 12.61 6.84
CA ILE A 19 0.03 11.49 7.51
C ILE A 19 1.08 10.82 6.62
N LEU A 20 0.92 10.91 5.29
CA LEU A 20 1.88 10.41 4.33
C LEU A 20 1.96 11.37 3.15
N ASN A 21 3.16 11.51 2.60
CA ASN A 21 3.39 12.17 1.32
C ASN A 21 4.11 11.17 0.42
N GLU A 22 3.53 10.91 -0.74
CA GLU A 22 4.16 10.07 -1.72
C GLU A 22 5.50 10.68 -2.15
N ASN A 23 6.49 9.82 -2.41
CA ASN A 23 7.88 10.17 -2.64
C ASN A 23 8.08 11.21 -3.78
N GLN A 24 7.31 11.10 -4.86
CA GLN A 24 7.34 12.04 -5.98
C GLN A 24 6.41 13.25 -5.78
N GLY A 25 5.64 13.26 -4.70
CA GLY A 25 4.71 14.33 -4.36
C GLY A 25 3.45 14.38 -5.21
N VAL A 26 3.12 13.28 -5.89
CA VAL A 26 1.94 13.18 -6.76
C VAL A 26 0.66 13.21 -5.95
N TYR A 27 0.63 12.50 -4.82
CA TYR A 27 -0.51 12.51 -3.90
C TYR A 27 -0.04 12.53 -2.44
N GLN A 28 -0.96 12.85 -1.57
CA GLN A 28 -0.80 12.77 -0.13
C GLN A 28 -1.92 11.92 0.48
N VAL A 29 -1.63 11.36 1.65
CA VAL A 29 -2.66 10.70 2.46
C VAL A 29 -2.89 11.53 3.71
N ALA A 30 -4.15 11.80 4.01
CA ALA A 30 -4.52 12.77 5.03
C ALA A 30 -5.79 12.38 5.79
N ILE A 31 -5.93 12.93 6.99
CA ILE A 31 -7.16 12.93 7.77
C ILE A 31 -7.82 14.30 7.61
N ARG A 32 -9.12 14.36 7.40
CA ARG A 32 -9.86 15.62 7.47
C ARG A 32 -9.79 16.15 8.91
N ARG A 33 -9.57 17.43 9.06
CA ARG A 33 -9.55 18.05 10.41
C ARG A 33 -10.88 17.92 11.15
N ALA A 34 -11.97 17.79 10.44
CA ALA A 34 -13.29 17.55 11.02
C ALA A 34 -13.38 16.19 11.73
N ASP A 35 -12.67 15.19 11.20
CA ASP A 35 -12.72 13.81 11.67
C ASP A 35 -11.66 13.52 12.75
N MET A 36 -10.75 14.47 13.04
CA MET A 36 -9.69 14.30 14.04
C MET A 36 -10.19 14.12 15.48
N ALA A 37 -11.46 14.34 15.75
CA ALA A 37 -12.09 14.08 17.05
C ALA A 37 -12.54 12.61 17.21
N GLU A 38 -12.54 11.83 16.13
CA GLU A 38 -12.84 10.41 16.17
C GLU A 38 -11.64 9.61 16.72
N ASP A 39 -11.93 8.52 17.43
CA ASP A 39 -10.88 7.68 18.02
C ASP A 39 -10.03 6.99 16.93
N ASP A 40 -10.63 6.65 15.80
CA ASP A 40 -9.98 6.00 14.66
C ASP A 40 -10.54 6.58 13.34
N PRO A 41 -10.10 7.78 12.96
CA PRO A 41 -10.70 8.54 11.85
C PRO A 41 -10.43 7.91 10.48
N PRO A 42 -11.32 8.13 9.51
CA PRO A 42 -11.09 7.73 8.13
C PRO A 42 -9.93 8.49 7.49
N VAL A 43 -9.32 7.86 6.51
CA VAL A 43 -8.13 8.34 5.81
C VAL A 43 -8.43 8.57 4.34
N TYR A 44 -7.96 9.67 3.80
CA TYR A 44 -8.27 10.12 2.44
C TYR A 44 -7.00 10.32 1.60
N VAL A 45 -7.12 10.02 0.31
CA VAL A 45 -6.13 10.44 -0.69
C VAL A 45 -6.48 11.84 -1.14
N VAL A 46 -5.49 12.70 -1.14
CA VAL A 46 -5.61 14.10 -1.57
C VAL A 46 -4.47 14.49 -2.50
N GLU A 47 -4.73 15.41 -3.39
CA GLU A 47 -3.74 16.11 -4.18
C GLU A 47 -3.72 17.58 -3.79
N THR A 48 -2.53 18.18 -3.87
CA THR A 48 -2.38 19.59 -3.55
C THR A 48 -1.82 20.32 -4.76
N ASP A 49 -2.61 21.23 -5.30
CA ASP A 49 -2.22 22.06 -6.43
C ASP A 49 -1.11 23.05 -6.05
N GLU A 50 -0.47 23.65 -7.05
CA GLU A 50 0.61 24.64 -6.87
C GLU A 50 0.16 25.87 -6.06
N ASP A 51 -1.10 26.25 -6.15
CA ASP A 51 -1.70 27.35 -5.39
C ASP A 51 -2.04 26.99 -3.92
N GLY A 52 -1.92 25.70 -3.58
CA GLY A 52 -2.24 25.15 -2.27
C GLY A 52 -3.70 24.73 -2.08
N THR A 53 -4.47 24.67 -3.16
CA THR A 53 -5.80 24.04 -3.16
C THR A 53 -5.65 22.54 -2.97
N VAL A 54 -6.47 21.96 -2.10
CA VAL A 54 -6.50 20.52 -1.84
C VAL A 54 -7.72 19.91 -2.50
N ASN A 55 -7.47 18.95 -3.38
CA ASN A 55 -8.47 18.14 -4.06
C ASN A 55 -8.51 16.76 -3.41
N GLU A 56 -9.64 16.37 -2.87
CA GLU A 56 -9.85 15.03 -2.35
C GLU A 56 -10.18 14.08 -3.49
N ILE A 57 -9.34 13.06 -3.67
CA ILE A 57 -9.49 12.06 -4.72
C ILE A 57 -10.47 10.96 -4.25
N GLY A 58 -10.33 10.51 -3.01
CA GLY A 58 -11.19 9.49 -2.45
C GLY A 58 -10.77 9.04 -1.06
N GLN A 59 -11.55 8.14 -0.49
CA GLN A 59 -11.24 7.52 0.80
C GLN A 59 -10.24 6.38 0.58
N ALA A 60 -9.06 6.48 1.19
CA ALA A 60 -8.04 5.43 1.15
C ALA A 60 -8.42 4.25 2.06
N GLU A 61 -8.88 4.54 3.27
CA GLU A 61 -9.32 3.55 4.25
C GLU A 61 -10.41 4.11 5.18
N SER A 62 -11.19 3.18 5.73
CA SER A 62 -12.26 3.52 6.66
C SER A 62 -11.77 3.97 8.03
N SER A 63 -10.52 3.65 8.38
CA SER A 63 -9.88 4.04 9.64
C SER A 63 -8.37 4.20 9.51
N LEU A 64 -7.79 5.01 10.38
CA LEU A 64 -6.34 5.20 10.46
C LEU A 64 -5.61 3.92 10.84
N SER A 65 -6.17 3.13 11.76
CA SER A 65 -5.55 1.85 12.18
C SER A 65 -5.50 0.84 11.02
N ALA A 66 -6.56 0.73 10.21
CA ALA A 66 -6.60 -0.12 9.03
C ALA A 66 -5.57 0.34 7.98
N PHE A 67 -5.50 1.65 7.72
CA PHE A 67 -4.50 2.24 6.83
C PHE A 67 -3.07 1.93 7.28
N MET A 68 -2.76 2.18 8.56
CA MET A 68 -1.43 1.89 9.11
C MET A 68 -1.06 0.42 9.05
N MET A 69 -2.02 -0.48 9.31
CA MET A 69 -1.81 -1.93 9.21
C MET A 69 -1.53 -2.35 7.76
N GLY A 70 -2.32 -1.86 6.81
CA GLY A 70 -2.09 -2.12 5.38
C GLY A 70 -0.70 -1.66 4.94
N MET A 71 -0.29 -0.44 5.31
CA MET A 71 1.03 0.10 5.01
C MET A 71 2.16 -0.73 5.61
N LEU A 72 2.04 -1.18 6.87
CA LEU A 72 3.05 -2.01 7.52
C LEU A 72 3.24 -3.35 6.81
N ILE A 73 2.13 -3.99 6.41
CA ILE A 73 2.18 -5.27 5.68
C ILE A 73 2.79 -5.06 4.28
N TYR A 74 2.41 -3.99 3.60
CA TYR A 74 2.97 -3.65 2.29
C TYR A 74 4.47 -3.38 2.35
N GLU A 75 4.92 -2.56 3.30
CA GLU A 75 6.35 -2.29 3.52
C GLU A 75 7.13 -3.56 3.88
N ALA A 76 6.51 -4.47 4.65
CA ALA A 76 7.13 -5.76 4.95
C ALA A 76 7.32 -6.60 3.67
N ALA A 77 6.35 -6.58 2.76
CA ALA A 77 6.42 -7.30 1.50
C ALA A 77 7.55 -6.80 0.57
N ILE A 78 7.77 -5.48 0.51
CA ILE A 78 8.70 -4.88 -0.46
C ILE A 78 10.12 -4.63 0.08
N SER A 79 10.31 -4.55 1.41
CA SER A 79 11.59 -4.06 1.95
C SER A 79 12.11 -4.79 3.18
N CYS A 80 11.28 -5.55 3.89
CA CYS A 80 11.67 -6.06 5.21
C CYS A 80 11.98 -7.55 5.23
N PHE A 81 11.45 -8.33 4.31
CA PHE A 81 11.70 -9.76 4.27
C PHE A 81 12.96 -10.09 3.48
N GLU A 82 13.70 -11.10 3.95
CA GLU A 82 14.99 -11.47 3.39
C GLU A 82 14.85 -12.19 2.03
N PHE A 83 13.80 -12.98 1.87
CA PHE A 83 13.57 -13.80 0.69
C PHE A 83 12.47 -13.16 -0.16
N CYS A 84 12.84 -12.64 -1.34
CA CYS A 84 11.92 -11.95 -2.24
C CYS A 84 11.99 -12.57 -3.63
N ALA A 85 10.87 -12.54 -4.35
CA ALA A 85 10.90 -12.86 -5.78
C ALA A 85 11.76 -11.84 -6.53
N GLU A 86 12.54 -12.30 -7.51
CA GLU A 86 13.50 -11.46 -8.24
C GLU A 86 12.79 -10.47 -9.19
N ASP A 87 11.61 -10.87 -9.69
CA ASP A 87 10.87 -10.12 -10.71
C ASP A 87 9.46 -9.76 -10.23
N ILE A 88 8.91 -8.71 -10.83
CA ILE A 88 7.48 -8.42 -10.77
C ILE A 88 6.76 -9.40 -11.70
N ILE A 89 5.66 -9.95 -11.23
CA ILE A 89 4.83 -10.92 -11.94
C ILE A 89 3.60 -10.19 -12.44
N TRP A 90 3.29 -10.36 -13.73
CA TRP A 90 2.09 -9.82 -14.34
C TRP A 90 0.98 -10.86 -14.33
N TYR A 91 -0.22 -10.47 -13.96
CA TYR A 91 -1.37 -11.34 -13.79
C TYR A 91 -2.48 -10.94 -14.75
N ASP A 92 -3.28 -11.91 -15.17
CA ASP A 92 -4.60 -11.66 -15.74
C ASP A 92 -5.70 -11.86 -14.67
N ASP A 93 -6.97 -11.58 -15.04
CA ASP A 93 -8.10 -11.72 -14.11
C ASP A 93 -8.25 -13.17 -13.61
N GLY A 94 -8.00 -14.15 -14.48
CA GLY A 94 -8.06 -15.57 -14.11
C GLY A 94 -6.92 -16.00 -13.18
N ASP A 95 -5.78 -15.32 -13.23
CA ASP A 95 -4.65 -15.54 -12.33
C ASP A 95 -4.95 -14.97 -10.94
N VAL A 96 -5.54 -13.77 -10.86
CA VAL A 96 -5.98 -13.17 -9.59
C VAL A 96 -7.03 -14.07 -8.92
N GLU A 97 -8.00 -14.61 -9.68
CA GLU A 97 -8.98 -15.57 -9.15
C GLU A 97 -8.33 -16.85 -8.59
N LYS A 98 -7.29 -17.37 -9.24
CA LYS A 98 -6.52 -18.51 -8.73
C LYS A 98 -5.81 -18.17 -7.42
N ILE A 99 -5.20 -16.98 -7.34
CA ILE A 99 -4.55 -16.49 -6.13
C ILE A 99 -5.55 -16.38 -4.98
N ASP A 100 -6.73 -15.80 -5.22
CA ASP A 100 -7.84 -15.71 -4.25
C ASP A 100 -8.29 -17.10 -3.74
N GLY A 101 -8.18 -18.13 -4.57
CA GLY A 101 -8.48 -19.53 -4.21
C GLY A 101 -7.39 -20.24 -3.39
N ILE A 102 -6.15 -19.74 -3.40
CA ILE A 102 -4.98 -20.38 -2.78
C ILE A 102 -4.57 -19.69 -1.49
N LEU A 103 -4.56 -18.35 -1.49
CA LEU A 103 -4.07 -17.51 -0.42
C LEU A 103 -5.23 -16.84 0.33
N ASN A 104 -4.96 -16.45 1.57
CA ASN A 104 -5.88 -15.65 2.36
C ASN A 104 -5.61 -14.18 2.08
N LYS A 105 -6.65 -13.45 1.75
CA LYS A 105 -6.56 -12.01 1.55
C LYS A 105 -6.66 -11.30 2.89
N TYR A 106 -5.77 -10.34 3.14
CA TYR A 106 -5.90 -9.45 4.28
C TYR A 106 -7.12 -8.52 4.11
N PRO A 107 -7.78 -8.15 5.21
CA PRO A 107 -8.89 -7.19 5.16
C PRO A 107 -8.43 -5.74 4.92
N TYR A 108 -7.12 -5.54 4.78
CA TYR A 108 -6.48 -4.25 4.55
C TYR A 108 -6.02 -4.16 3.10
N HIS A 109 -5.98 -2.94 2.57
CA HIS A 109 -5.41 -2.66 1.26
C HIS A 109 -4.59 -1.36 1.33
N VAL A 110 -3.83 -1.10 0.28
CA VAL A 110 -3.03 0.10 0.16
C VAL A 110 -3.45 0.83 -1.11
N TYR A 111 -3.59 2.14 -1.02
CA TYR A 111 -3.77 2.98 -2.20
C TYR A 111 -2.41 3.21 -2.87
N ASN A 112 -2.40 3.06 -4.19
CA ASN A 112 -1.28 3.45 -5.02
C ASN A 112 -1.83 4.19 -6.25
N TRP A 113 -1.21 5.28 -6.66
CA TRP A 113 -1.68 6.07 -7.78
C TRP A 113 -1.58 5.37 -9.15
N TYR A 114 -0.77 4.32 -9.25
CA TYR A 114 -0.73 3.43 -10.43
C TYR A 114 -1.87 2.43 -10.46
N SER A 115 -2.50 2.19 -9.34
CA SER A 115 -3.63 1.27 -9.21
C SER A 115 -4.57 1.83 -8.15
N ASP A 116 -5.87 1.61 -8.33
CA ASP A 116 -6.86 2.04 -7.34
C ASP A 116 -6.66 1.35 -5.99
N ARG A 117 -6.06 0.16 -6.01
CA ARG A 117 -5.88 -0.67 -4.82
C ARG A 117 -4.73 -1.65 -4.98
N ILE A 118 -4.00 -1.86 -3.90
CA ILE A 118 -3.09 -2.99 -3.71
C ILE A 118 -3.72 -3.96 -2.73
N ASP A 119 -3.96 -5.18 -3.18
CA ASP A 119 -4.43 -6.27 -2.34
C ASP A 119 -3.24 -7.01 -1.74
N LEU A 120 -3.39 -7.42 -0.47
CA LEU A 120 -2.36 -8.09 0.31
C LEU A 120 -2.82 -9.50 0.66
N TYR A 121 -1.96 -10.49 0.47
CA TYR A 121 -2.27 -11.91 0.65
C TYR A 121 -1.21 -12.61 1.49
N THR A 122 -1.62 -13.67 2.14
CA THR A 122 -0.75 -14.58 2.89
C THR A 122 -1.33 -16.00 2.89
N LYS A 123 -0.50 -17.00 3.07
CA LYS A 123 -0.93 -18.36 3.40
C LYS A 123 -0.81 -18.61 4.90
N THR A 124 0.28 -18.08 5.46
CA THR A 124 0.60 -18.09 6.89
C THR A 124 0.97 -16.65 7.31
N ASP A 125 1.64 -16.44 8.42
CA ASP A 125 2.19 -15.15 8.85
C ASP A 125 3.69 -15.00 8.51
N GLU A 126 4.23 -15.89 7.66
CA GLU A 126 5.65 -15.93 7.31
C GLU A 126 5.93 -15.37 5.89
N GLU A 127 4.91 -15.22 5.05
CA GLU A 127 5.04 -14.73 3.68
C GLU A 127 3.93 -13.73 3.34
N ILE A 128 4.22 -12.85 2.38
CA ILE A 128 3.29 -11.86 1.87
C ILE A 128 3.41 -11.80 0.35
N LEU A 129 2.27 -11.80 -0.34
CA LEU A 129 2.13 -11.38 -1.72
C LEU A 129 1.36 -10.06 -1.71
N PHE A 130 1.81 -9.08 -2.49
CA PHE A 130 0.94 -7.96 -2.87
C PHE A 130 0.59 -8.05 -4.36
N VAL A 131 -0.62 -7.62 -4.70
CA VAL A 131 -1.10 -7.50 -6.08
C VAL A 131 -1.66 -6.10 -6.27
N MET A 132 -1.03 -5.31 -7.12
CA MET A 132 -1.57 -4.05 -7.61
C MET A 132 -2.71 -4.36 -8.57
N GLN A 133 -3.89 -3.85 -8.27
CA GLN A 133 -5.06 -3.98 -9.13
C GLN A 133 -5.02 -2.90 -10.23
N GLY A 134 -5.74 -3.10 -11.31
CA GLY A 134 -5.82 -2.17 -12.44
C GLY A 134 -5.93 -2.90 -13.78
N ASP A 135 -5.74 -2.19 -14.88
CA ASP A 135 -5.82 -2.75 -16.24
C ASP A 135 -4.75 -3.82 -16.54
N SER A 136 -3.68 -3.84 -15.76
CA SER A 136 -2.59 -4.81 -15.88
C SER A 136 -2.13 -5.19 -14.48
N PRO A 137 -2.87 -6.07 -13.79
CA PRO A 137 -2.53 -6.49 -12.45
C PRO A 137 -1.10 -7.02 -12.37
N ASN A 138 -0.37 -6.63 -11.35
CA ASN A 138 1.00 -7.10 -11.15
C ASN A 138 1.36 -7.10 -9.68
N GLY A 139 2.40 -7.84 -9.32
CA GLY A 139 2.81 -7.93 -7.93
C GLY A 139 4.09 -8.71 -7.72
N THR A 140 4.44 -8.86 -6.48
CA THR A 140 5.56 -9.72 -6.06
C THR A 140 5.31 -10.27 -4.66
N TYR A 141 6.05 -11.30 -4.30
CA TYR A 141 5.95 -11.94 -2.99
C TYR A 141 7.29 -12.02 -2.29
N SER A 142 7.22 -12.06 -0.98
CA SER A 142 8.38 -12.21 -0.11
C SER A 142 8.06 -13.04 1.12
N ALA A 143 9.09 -13.52 1.79
CA ALA A 143 8.95 -14.35 2.99
C ALA A 143 10.06 -14.08 4.01
N ARG A 144 9.76 -14.34 5.28
CA ARG A 144 10.70 -14.21 6.40
C ARG A 144 11.74 -15.32 6.43
N THR A 145 11.36 -16.50 5.89
CA THR A 145 12.24 -17.69 5.88
C THR A 145 12.31 -18.29 4.49
N GLU A 146 13.43 -18.95 4.19
CA GLU A 146 13.62 -19.67 2.93
C GLU A 146 12.55 -20.76 2.73
N THR A 147 12.13 -21.40 3.80
CA THR A 147 11.10 -22.45 3.75
C THR A 147 9.74 -21.86 3.33
N ALA A 148 9.33 -20.75 3.93
CA ALA A 148 8.09 -20.06 3.55
C ALA A 148 8.18 -19.51 2.13
N TYR A 149 9.34 -18.98 1.73
CA TYR A 149 9.57 -18.53 0.35
C TYR A 149 9.39 -19.66 -0.68
N LYS A 150 10.02 -20.81 -0.45
CA LYS A 150 9.87 -21.98 -1.35
C LYS A 150 8.42 -22.47 -1.41
N GLU A 151 7.70 -22.38 -0.30
CA GLU A 151 6.30 -22.81 -0.28
C GLU A 151 5.39 -21.84 -1.06
N ILE A 152 5.53 -20.52 -0.86
CA ILE A 152 4.73 -19.56 -1.64
C ILE A 152 5.11 -19.60 -3.12
N ASP A 153 6.40 -19.72 -3.45
CA ASP A 153 6.85 -19.86 -4.84
C ASP A 153 6.28 -21.13 -5.49
N ARG A 154 6.22 -22.25 -4.77
CA ARG A 154 5.59 -23.49 -5.24
C ARG A 154 4.09 -23.32 -5.50
N LEU A 155 3.40 -22.52 -4.68
CA LEU A 155 1.95 -22.31 -4.77
C LEU A 155 1.56 -21.37 -5.91
N ILE A 156 2.29 -20.28 -6.06
CA ILE A 156 1.92 -19.19 -6.98
C ILE A 156 3.00 -18.81 -8.00
N GLY A 157 4.23 -19.31 -7.87
CA GLY A 157 5.34 -18.92 -8.75
C GLY A 157 5.17 -19.32 -10.22
N GLY A 158 4.23 -20.22 -10.52
CA GLY A 158 3.80 -20.58 -11.89
C GLY A 158 2.53 -19.88 -12.36
N ILE A 159 2.00 -18.93 -11.59
CA ILE A 159 0.83 -18.12 -11.94
C ILE A 159 1.33 -16.78 -12.46
N GLY A 160 0.77 -16.33 -13.58
CA GLY A 160 1.19 -15.08 -14.23
C GLY A 160 2.42 -15.21 -15.13
N GLU A 161 2.86 -14.08 -15.67
CA GLU A 161 4.03 -13.94 -16.55
C GLU A 161 5.12 -13.12 -15.88
N ARG A 162 6.40 -13.54 -16.05
CA ARG A 162 7.59 -12.84 -15.53
C ARG A 162 8.35 -12.14 -16.64
#